data_d76e36cbe58633028ba3c4c2104fbccd
#
_entry.id   d76e36cbe58633028ba3c4c2104fbccd
#
_cell.length_a   1.000
_cell.length_b   1.000
_cell.length_c   1.000
_cell.angle_alpha   90.00
_cell.angle_beta   90.00
_cell.angle_gamma   90.00
#
_symmetry.space_group_name_H-M   'P 1'
#
loop_
_entity.id
_entity.type
_entity.pdbx_description
1 polymer ?
#
loop_
_entity_poly.entity_id
_entity_poly.type
_entity_poly.pdbx_seq_one_letter_code
_entity_poly.pdbx_strand_id
1 'polypeptide(L)'
;MSAPLVVFAVGNPSRGDDAIGPVICGRLAKWLENEKLTERVELIEDFQLNVEHALDLQGRELALFIDAGENTPAPFIFEQIFPSTVPSHTTHALPPQAVLQVYRQMEGTEPPPAFVLCVRGEKFELGEPLTAAAENHAEWAFKMLMGLCRQPMLAKWEAAATSIEQTSIN
;
A
#
# COMPACT_ATOMS: atom_id res chain seq x y z
N MET A 1 -7.68 -20.70 -5.25
CA MET A 1 -6.32 -20.16 -5.23
C MET A 1 -6.35 -18.67 -4.90
N SER A 2 -5.41 -18.21 -4.11
CA SER A 2 -5.30 -16.79 -3.78
C SER A 2 -4.88 -15.97 -5.02
N ALA A 3 -5.37 -14.75 -5.12
CA ALA A 3 -4.91 -13.83 -6.17
C ALA A 3 -3.39 -13.59 -6.04
N PRO A 4 -2.64 -13.51 -7.14
CA PRO A 4 -1.19 -13.34 -7.06
C PRO A 4 -0.73 -12.01 -6.45
N LEU A 5 -1.53 -10.95 -6.57
CA LEU A 5 -1.25 -9.66 -5.94
C LEU A 5 -2.25 -9.40 -4.81
N VAL A 6 -1.74 -9.07 -3.63
CA VAL A 6 -2.54 -8.58 -2.52
C VAL A 6 -2.22 -7.11 -2.26
N VAL A 7 -3.25 -6.29 -2.09
CA VAL A 7 -3.13 -4.86 -1.79
C VAL A 7 -3.80 -4.59 -0.45
N PHE A 8 -3.01 -4.09 0.50
CA PHE A 8 -3.51 -3.64 1.80
C PHE A 8 -3.67 -2.13 1.75
N ALA A 9 -4.90 -1.66 1.87
CA ALA A 9 -5.20 -0.23 1.94
C ALA A 9 -5.50 0.14 3.38
N VAL A 10 -4.68 0.98 3.97
CA VAL A 10 -4.70 1.29 5.40
C VAL A 10 -5.13 2.73 5.62
N GLY A 11 -5.97 2.94 6.60
CA GLY A 11 -6.39 4.26 7.04
C GLY A 11 -7.80 4.30 7.58
N ASN A 12 -8.08 5.35 8.33
CA ASN A 12 -9.41 5.62 8.86
C ASN A 12 -10.13 6.62 7.94
N PRO A 13 -11.21 6.21 7.24
CA PRO A 13 -11.92 7.09 6.32
C PRO A 13 -12.57 8.31 6.99
N SER A 14 -12.66 8.31 8.33
CA SER A 14 -13.23 9.42 9.09
C SER A 14 -12.20 10.44 9.59
N ARG A 15 -10.92 10.29 9.22
CA ARG A 15 -9.81 11.12 9.73
C ARG A 15 -9.13 11.91 8.62
N GLY A 16 -9.86 12.78 7.93
CA GLY A 16 -9.26 13.65 6.92
C GLY A 16 -8.50 12.84 5.85
N ASP A 17 -7.22 13.17 5.65
CA ASP A 17 -6.40 12.56 4.61
C ASP A 17 -5.94 11.13 4.93
N ASP A 18 -6.19 10.63 6.13
CA ASP A 18 -6.05 9.22 6.43
C ASP A 18 -7.00 8.36 5.59
N ALA A 19 -8.01 8.97 4.99
CA ALA A 19 -8.93 8.34 4.05
C ALA A 19 -8.31 8.03 2.67
N ILE A 20 -7.09 8.46 2.40
CA ILE A 20 -6.43 8.24 1.09
C ILE A 20 -6.39 6.75 0.74
N GLY A 21 -5.94 5.89 1.67
CA GLY A 21 -5.91 4.44 1.44
C GLY A 21 -7.28 3.89 1.06
N PRO A 22 -8.31 4.08 1.90
CA PRO A 22 -9.68 3.68 1.58
C PRO A 22 -10.23 4.23 0.27
N VAL A 23 -9.95 5.48 -0.05
CA VAL A 23 -10.40 6.12 -1.31
C VAL A 23 -9.77 5.43 -2.52
N ILE A 24 -8.46 5.21 -2.50
CA ILE A 24 -7.75 4.51 -3.57
C ILE A 24 -8.27 3.08 -3.69
N CYS A 25 -8.50 2.41 -2.56
CA CYS A 25 -9.04 1.04 -2.54
C CYS A 25 -10.39 0.95 -3.25
N GLY A 26 -11.30 1.88 -2.96
CA GLY A 26 -12.62 1.93 -3.58
C GLY A 26 -12.55 2.16 -5.09
N ARG A 27 -11.65 3.02 -5.54
CA ARG A 27 -11.43 3.28 -6.96
C ARG A 27 -10.81 2.06 -7.66
N LEU A 28 -9.83 1.42 -7.03
CA LEU A 28 -9.23 0.20 -7.55
C LEU A 28 -10.27 -0.92 -7.70
N ALA A 29 -11.15 -1.08 -6.71
CA ALA A 29 -12.19 -2.11 -6.76
C ALA A 29 -13.06 -1.99 -8.01
N LYS A 30 -13.54 -0.78 -8.30
CA LYS A 30 -14.36 -0.51 -9.49
C LYS A 30 -13.58 -0.73 -10.78
N TRP A 31 -12.35 -0.24 -10.81
CA TRP A 31 -11.49 -0.37 -11.98
C TRP A 31 -11.16 -1.83 -12.28
N LEU A 32 -10.84 -2.64 -11.25
CA LEU A 32 -10.55 -4.06 -11.41
C LEU A 32 -11.75 -4.83 -11.95
N GLU A 33 -12.97 -4.50 -11.51
CA GLU A 33 -14.19 -5.09 -12.05
C GLU A 33 -14.34 -4.77 -13.54
N ASN A 34 -14.17 -3.51 -13.92
CA ASN A 34 -14.30 -3.05 -15.29
C ASN A 34 -13.26 -3.71 -16.22
N GLU A 35 -12.04 -3.92 -15.73
CA GLU A 35 -10.96 -4.53 -16.47
C GLU A 35 -10.93 -6.07 -16.39
N LYS A 36 -11.84 -6.66 -15.62
CA LYS A 36 -11.94 -8.11 -15.37
C LYS A 36 -10.65 -8.69 -14.75
N LEU A 37 -10.11 -7.96 -13.77
CA LEU A 37 -8.86 -8.32 -13.08
C LEU A 37 -9.08 -8.75 -11.62
N THR A 38 -10.33 -8.92 -11.20
CA THR A 38 -10.66 -9.23 -9.79
C THR A 38 -10.05 -10.55 -9.29
N GLU A 39 -9.78 -11.51 -10.17
CA GLU A 39 -9.13 -12.75 -9.78
C GLU A 39 -7.61 -12.62 -9.61
N ARG A 40 -7.03 -11.53 -10.11
CA ARG A 40 -5.59 -11.30 -10.06
C ARG A 40 -5.15 -10.42 -8.92
N VAL A 41 -6.06 -9.62 -8.37
CA VAL A 41 -5.75 -8.64 -7.33
C VAL A 41 -6.78 -8.73 -6.22
N GLU A 42 -6.34 -9.05 -5.01
CA GLU A 42 -7.18 -9.01 -3.83
C GLU A 42 -6.94 -7.71 -3.08
N LEU A 43 -8.01 -7.01 -2.72
CA LEU A 43 -7.96 -5.77 -1.96
C LEU A 43 -8.40 -6.06 -0.52
N ILE A 44 -7.57 -5.65 0.44
CA ILE A 44 -7.86 -5.75 1.87
C ILE A 44 -7.77 -4.35 2.46
N GLU A 45 -8.88 -3.88 3.03
CA GLU A 45 -8.96 -2.57 3.68
C GLU A 45 -9.06 -2.74 5.18
N ASP A 46 -8.25 -1.98 5.93
CA ASP A 46 -8.31 -1.97 7.39
C ASP A 46 -7.88 -0.60 7.91
N PHE A 47 -8.23 -0.29 9.15
CA PHE A 47 -7.83 0.95 9.79
C PHE A 47 -6.32 0.98 10.07
N GLN A 48 -5.74 -0.16 10.40
CA GLN A 48 -4.32 -0.31 10.69
C GLN A 48 -3.86 -1.74 10.46
N LEU A 49 -2.56 -1.92 10.24
CA LEU A 49 -1.98 -3.25 10.10
C LEU A 49 -1.79 -3.90 11.46
N ASN A 50 -1.93 -5.22 11.49
CA ASN A 50 -1.67 -6.04 12.67
C ASN A 50 -1.03 -7.37 12.26
N VAL A 51 -0.68 -8.22 13.25
CA VAL A 51 0.01 -9.49 12.99
C VAL A 51 -0.79 -10.44 12.09
N GLU A 52 -2.12 -10.37 12.14
CA GLU A 52 -2.99 -11.25 11.35
C GLU A 52 -2.86 -11.01 9.85
N HIS A 53 -2.46 -9.80 9.43
CA HIS A 53 -2.25 -9.49 8.02
C HIS A 53 -1.12 -10.30 7.39
N ALA A 54 -0.22 -10.88 8.21
CA ALA A 54 0.81 -11.77 7.70
C ALA A 54 0.21 -13.03 7.05
N LEU A 55 -0.96 -13.48 7.51
CA LEU A 55 -1.66 -14.62 6.91
C LEU A 55 -2.10 -14.34 5.48
N ASP A 56 -2.44 -13.09 5.19
CA ASP A 56 -2.90 -12.68 3.86
C ASP A 56 -1.77 -12.65 2.82
N LEU A 57 -0.52 -12.76 3.26
CA LEU A 57 0.64 -12.83 2.37
C LEU A 57 0.89 -14.24 1.81
N GLN A 58 0.23 -15.26 2.38
CA GLN A 58 0.43 -16.65 1.95
C GLN A 58 0.00 -16.86 0.49
N GLY A 59 0.88 -17.47 -0.31
CA GLY A 59 0.59 -17.81 -1.69
C GLY A 59 0.57 -16.66 -2.67
N ARG A 60 1.05 -15.47 -2.27
CA ARG A 60 1.09 -14.29 -3.16
C ARG A 60 2.42 -14.20 -3.90
N GLU A 61 2.38 -13.59 -5.07
CA GLU A 61 3.57 -13.26 -5.86
C GLU A 61 4.08 -11.85 -5.57
N LEU A 62 3.17 -10.94 -5.23
CA LEU A 62 3.47 -9.54 -4.89
C LEU A 62 2.54 -9.04 -3.80
N ALA A 63 3.02 -8.11 -2.97
CA ALA A 63 2.23 -7.42 -1.98
C ALA A 63 2.44 -5.91 -2.07
N LEU A 64 1.38 -5.15 -1.88
CA LEU A 64 1.40 -3.69 -1.85
C LEU A 64 0.70 -3.19 -0.60
N PHE A 65 1.32 -2.23 0.08
CA PHE A 65 0.73 -1.53 1.22
C PHE A 65 0.52 -0.07 0.84
N ILE A 66 -0.72 0.40 0.93
CA ILE A 66 -1.09 1.80 0.62
C ILE A 66 -1.47 2.50 1.91
N ASP A 67 -0.86 3.65 2.16
CA ASP A 67 -1.15 4.46 3.34
C ASP A 67 -0.96 5.95 3.00
N ALA A 68 -1.55 6.81 3.82
CA ALA A 68 -1.31 8.24 3.78
C ALA A 68 -0.11 8.58 4.66
N GLY A 69 0.72 9.52 4.24
CA GLY A 69 1.89 9.94 5.01
C GLY A 69 1.90 11.43 5.30
N GLU A 70 2.18 11.76 6.57
CA GLU A 70 2.48 13.12 6.98
C GLU A 70 3.95 13.42 6.60
N ASN A 71 4.22 14.61 6.10
CA ASN A 71 5.56 15.02 5.66
C ASN A 71 6.18 14.16 4.54
N THR A 72 5.35 13.39 3.85
CA THR A 72 5.78 12.61 2.68
C THR A 72 6.01 13.55 1.49
N PRO A 73 7.07 13.36 0.68
CA PRO A 73 7.23 14.11 -0.56
C PRO A 73 6.01 13.97 -1.48
N ALA A 74 5.57 15.08 -2.05
CA ALA A 74 4.42 15.09 -2.96
C ALA A 74 4.81 14.59 -4.35
N PRO A 75 3.94 13.86 -5.05
CA PRO A 75 2.60 13.45 -4.63
C PRO A 75 2.60 12.20 -3.75
N PHE A 76 3.59 11.33 -3.87
CA PHE A 76 3.72 10.08 -3.12
C PHE A 76 5.15 9.53 -3.20
N ILE A 77 5.43 8.54 -2.32
CA ILE A 77 6.62 7.70 -2.42
C ILE A 77 6.17 6.29 -2.77
N PHE A 78 6.90 5.64 -3.68
CA PHE A 78 6.71 4.23 -4.03
C PHE A 78 8.04 3.51 -3.88
N GLU A 79 8.13 2.57 -2.92
CA GLU A 79 9.38 1.91 -2.56
C GLU A 79 9.18 0.42 -2.35
N GLN A 80 10.20 -0.37 -2.68
CA GLN A 80 10.27 -1.77 -2.27
C GLN A 80 10.70 -1.83 -0.81
N ILE A 81 10.06 -2.71 -0.03
CA ILE A 81 10.36 -2.89 1.38
C ILE A 81 10.76 -4.34 1.67
N PHE A 82 11.44 -4.51 2.80
CA PHE A 82 11.95 -5.81 3.24
C PHE A 82 11.59 -6.05 4.71
N PRO A 83 11.55 -7.33 5.15
CA PRO A 83 11.28 -7.63 6.56
C PRO A 83 12.26 -6.91 7.47
N SER A 84 11.74 -6.35 8.56
CA SER A 84 12.57 -5.69 9.56
C SER A 84 11.92 -5.82 10.93
N THR A 85 12.76 -6.02 11.95
CA THR A 85 12.30 -6.01 13.33
C THR A 85 12.09 -4.56 13.77
N VAL A 86 10.90 -4.27 14.28
CA VAL A 86 10.60 -2.97 14.87
C VAL A 86 10.63 -3.12 16.38
N PRO A 87 11.25 -2.16 17.12
CA PRO A 87 11.22 -2.19 18.57
C PRO A 87 9.80 -2.31 19.11
N SER A 88 9.60 -3.23 20.05
CA SER A 88 8.29 -3.64 20.59
C SER A 88 7.58 -2.61 21.45
N HIS A 89 7.92 -1.34 21.34
CA HIS A 89 7.36 -0.28 22.19
C HIS A 89 6.04 0.31 21.68
N THR A 90 5.56 -0.15 20.54
CA THR A 90 4.30 0.36 19.99
C THR A 90 3.18 -0.63 20.24
N THR A 91 2.27 -0.28 21.12
CA THR A 91 0.96 -0.93 21.28
C THR A 91 0.04 -0.59 20.11
N HIS A 92 0.55 0.10 19.09
CA HIS A 92 -0.19 0.61 17.94
C HIS A 92 0.12 -0.19 16.68
N ALA A 93 -0.43 0.26 15.56
CA ALA A 93 -0.30 -0.36 14.26
C ALA A 93 1.13 -0.79 13.92
N LEU A 94 1.26 -1.98 13.35
CA LEU A 94 2.54 -2.45 12.84
C LEU A 94 2.88 -1.73 11.52
N PRO A 95 4.14 -1.35 11.30
CA PRO A 95 4.56 -0.93 9.95
C PRO A 95 4.60 -2.14 9.01
N PRO A 96 4.49 -1.92 7.69
CA PRO A 96 4.50 -3.02 6.72
C PRO A 96 5.70 -3.95 6.84
N GLN A 97 6.90 -3.41 7.11
CA GLN A 97 8.11 -4.21 7.28
C GLN A 97 8.00 -5.21 8.44
N ALA A 98 7.28 -4.83 9.50
CA ALA A 98 7.04 -5.71 10.64
C ALA A 98 6.06 -6.83 10.29
N VAL A 99 5.06 -6.57 9.46
CA VAL A 99 4.14 -7.61 8.96
C VAL A 99 4.92 -8.65 8.14
N LEU A 100 5.84 -8.19 7.30
CA LEU A 100 6.72 -9.08 6.54
C LEU A 100 7.60 -9.94 7.45
N GLN A 101 8.10 -9.35 8.54
CA GLN A 101 8.91 -10.07 9.52
C GLN A 101 8.11 -11.14 10.27
N VAL A 102 6.86 -10.83 10.63
CA VAL A 102 5.93 -11.80 11.24
C VAL A 102 5.72 -12.99 10.30
N TYR A 103 5.53 -12.72 9.00
CA TYR A 103 5.39 -13.77 8.00
C TYR A 103 6.63 -14.69 7.99
N ARG A 104 7.83 -14.10 7.92
CA ARG A 104 9.10 -14.83 7.91
C ARG A 104 9.24 -15.72 9.15
N GLN A 105 8.85 -15.24 10.31
CA GLN A 105 8.90 -16.00 11.56
C GLN A 105 7.89 -17.14 11.60
N MET A 106 6.68 -16.90 11.10
CA MET A 106 5.61 -17.89 11.06
C MET A 106 5.87 -19.00 10.05
N GLU A 107 6.25 -18.63 8.85
CA GLU A 107 6.34 -19.57 7.72
C GLU A 107 7.74 -20.18 7.57
N GLY A 108 8.76 -19.57 8.15
CA GLY A 108 10.15 -20.02 7.98
C GLY A 108 10.72 -19.80 6.58
N THR A 109 10.02 -19.02 5.76
CA THR A 109 10.44 -18.67 4.38
C THR A 109 10.29 -17.17 4.17
N GLU A 110 10.90 -16.67 3.10
CA GLU A 110 10.78 -15.25 2.76
C GLU A 110 9.36 -14.89 2.31
N PRO A 111 8.84 -13.72 2.71
CA PRO A 111 7.57 -13.23 2.21
C PRO A 111 7.66 -12.89 0.71
N PRO A 112 6.52 -12.74 0.02
CA PRO A 112 6.55 -12.26 -1.36
C PRO A 112 7.20 -10.87 -1.42
N PRO A 113 7.79 -10.50 -2.57
CA PRO A 113 8.27 -9.14 -2.77
C PRO A 113 7.17 -8.14 -2.46
N ALA A 114 7.51 -7.10 -1.70
CA ALA A 114 6.53 -6.17 -1.17
C ALA A 114 6.96 -4.71 -1.41
N PHE A 115 5.95 -3.87 -1.60
CA PHE A 115 6.12 -2.45 -1.90
C PHE A 115 5.20 -1.61 -1.02
N VAL A 116 5.60 -0.38 -0.77
CA VAL A 116 4.80 0.62 -0.07
C VAL A 116 4.50 1.77 -1.02
N LEU A 117 3.26 2.19 -1.06
CA LEU A 117 2.81 3.42 -1.68
C LEU A 117 2.34 4.34 -0.55
N CYS A 118 3.13 5.35 -0.24
CA CYS A 118 2.81 6.34 0.78
C CYS A 118 2.42 7.64 0.08
N VAL A 119 1.16 8.00 0.17
CA VAL A 119 0.60 9.18 -0.51
C VAL A 119 0.55 10.34 0.46
N ARG A 120 1.04 11.51 0.03
CA ARG A 120 1.09 12.68 0.91
C ARG A 120 -0.30 13.15 1.31
N GLY A 121 -0.53 13.23 2.61
CA GLY A 121 -1.68 13.87 3.24
C GLY A 121 -1.29 15.15 3.95
N GLU A 122 -2.26 16.03 4.16
CA GLU A 122 -2.05 17.35 4.76
C GLU A 122 -2.71 17.48 6.14
N LYS A 123 -3.93 16.94 6.31
CA LYS A 123 -4.72 17.06 7.54
C LYS A 123 -5.29 15.70 7.93
N PHE A 124 -5.09 15.32 9.17
CA PHE A 124 -5.44 13.99 9.70
C PHE A 124 -6.43 14.04 10.87
N GLU A 125 -7.19 15.11 10.99
CA GLU A 125 -8.10 15.29 12.12
C GLU A 125 -9.42 14.54 11.92
N LEU A 126 -9.93 13.96 13.01
CA LEU A 126 -11.20 13.25 13.01
C LEU A 126 -12.34 14.18 12.57
N GLY A 127 -13.19 13.71 11.66
CA GLY A 127 -14.34 14.47 11.17
C GLY A 127 -14.04 15.40 10.00
N GLU A 128 -12.76 15.59 9.65
CA GLU A 128 -12.38 16.40 8.50
C GLU A 128 -12.54 15.62 7.19
N PRO A 129 -12.95 16.28 6.10
CA PRO A 129 -12.99 15.65 4.78
C PRO A 129 -11.60 15.53 4.18
N LEU A 130 -11.48 14.72 3.14
CA LEU A 130 -10.25 14.62 2.35
C LEU A 130 -9.92 16.00 1.77
N THR A 131 -8.67 16.45 1.92
CA THR A 131 -8.26 17.75 1.35
C THR A 131 -8.14 17.67 -0.17
N ALA A 132 -8.29 18.80 -0.84
CA ALA A 132 -8.15 18.89 -2.30
C ALA A 132 -6.74 18.46 -2.75
N ALA A 133 -5.70 18.83 -1.98
CA ALA A 133 -4.31 18.41 -2.25
C ALA A 133 -4.17 16.89 -2.19
N ALA A 134 -4.69 16.25 -1.13
CA ALA A 134 -4.64 14.80 -0.97
C ALA A 134 -5.41 14.07 -2.07
N GLU A 135 -6.56 14.60 -2.46
CA GLU A 135 -7.35 14.06 -3.57
C GLU A 135 -6.56 14.06 -4.88
N ASN A 136 -5.82 15.14 -5.13
CA ASN A 136 -4.96 15.29 -6.30
C ASN A 136 -3.78 14.28 -6.26
N HIS A 137 -3.13 14.16 -5.09
CA HIS A 137 -2.05 13.18 -4.91
C HIS A 137 -2.54 11.75 -5.09
N ALA A 138 -3.73 11.44 -4.58
CA ALA A 138 -4.36 10.12 -4.74
C ALA A 138 -4.66 9.83 -6.21
N GLU A 139 -5.04 10.83 -6.99
CA GLU A 139 -5.28 10.67 -8.43
C GLU A 139 -4.00 10.25 -9.17
N TRP A 140 -2.87 10.91 -8.88
CA TRP A 140 -1.58 10.54 -9.46
C TRP A 140 -1.17 9.12 -9.06
N ALA A 141 -1.35 8.77 -7.79
CA ALA A 141 -1.04 7.43 -7.29
C ALA A 141 -1.92 6.37 -7.97
N PHE A 142 -3.21 6.64 -8.12
CA PHE A 142 -4.14 5.74 -8.77
C PHE A 142 -3.76 5.47 -10.24
N LYS A 143 -3.35 6.51 -10.97
CA LYS A 143 -2.89 6.36 -12.37
C LYS A 143 -1.69 5.42 -12.47
N MET A 144 -0.73 5.55 -11.56
CA MET A 144 0.42 4.63 -11.52
C MET A 144 -0.04 3.21 -11.22
N LEU A 145 -0.95 3.04 -10.25
CA LEU A 145 -1.44 1.72 -9.84
C LEU A 145 -2.18 0.99 -10.96
N MET A 146 -2.95 1.69 -11.77
CA MET A 146 -3.61 1.07 -12.92
C MET A 146 -2.60 0.36 -13.84
N GLY A 147 -1.50 1.01 -14.15
CA GLY A 147 -0.44 0.43 -14.96
C GLY A 147 0.24 -0.77 -14.29
N LEU A 148 0.52 -0.66 -13.01
CA LEU A 148 1.18 -1.73 -12.25
C LEU A 148 0.27 -2.95 -12.04
N CYS A 149 -1.01 -2.73 -11.79
CA CYS A 149 -1.97 -3.83 -11.59
C CYS A 149 -2.33 -4.57 -12.88
N ARG A 150 -2.25 -3.92 -14.04
CA ARG A 150 -2.45 -4.60 -15.33
C ARG A 150 -1.38 -5.65 -15.58
N GLN A 151 -0.16 -5.39 -15.15
CA GLN A 151 0.97 -6.30 -15.32
C GLN A 151 1.72 -6.40 -14.00
N PRO A 152 1.24 -7.24 -13.07
CA PRO A 152 1.87 -7.37 -11.75
C PRO A 152 3.15 -8.20 -11.84
N MET A 153 4.15 -7.64 -12.50
CA MET A 153 5.47 -8.23 -12.69
C MET A 153 6.50 -7.51 -11.82
N LEU A 154 7.25 -8.27 -11.05
CA LEU A 154 8.26 -7.74 -10.12
C LEU A 154 9.20 -6.74 -10.79
N ALA A 155 9.73 -7.07 -11.97
CA ALA A 155 10.67 -6.20 -12.68
C ALA A 155 10.09 -4.82 -12.97
N LYS A 156 8.82 -4.74 -13.33
CA LYS A 156 8.14 -3.46 -13.60
C LYS A 156 7.94 -2.65 -12.32
N TRP A 157 7.61 -3.31 -11.24
CA TRP A 157 7.41 -2.67 -9.95
C TRP A 157 8.74 -2.14 -9.40
N GLU A 158 9.82 -2.91 -9.51
CA GLU A 158 11.16 -2.47 -9.13
C GLU A 158 11.62 -1.26 -9.96
N ALA A 159 11.37 -1.28 -11.26
CA ALA A 159 11.71 -0.17 -12.16
C ALA A 159 10.92 1.11 -11.81
N ALA A 160 9.64 0.99 -11.47
CA ALA A 160 8.80 2.12 -11.07
C ALA A 160 9.33 2.76 -9.76
N ALA A 161 9.72 1.95 -8.79
CA ALA A 161 10.31 2.43 -7.54
C ALA A 161 11.63 3.17 -7.79
N THR A 162 12.52 2.61 -8.59
CA THR A 162 13.81 3.23 -8.94
C THR A 162 13.65 4.55 -9.68
N SER A 163 12.70 4.63 -10.62
CA SER A 163 12.44 5.83 -11.42
C SER A 163 11.99 7.01 -10.55
N ILE A 164 11.21 6.76 -9.52
CA ILE A 164 10.73 7.80 -8.61
C ILE A 164 11.88 8.33 -7.76
N GLU A 165 12.77 7.47 -7.28
CA GLU A 165 13.97 7.88 -6.55
C GLU A 165 14.86 8.79 -7.37
N GLN A 166 15.07 8.48 -8.65
CA GLN A 166 15.90 9.30 -9.55
C GLN A 166 15.29 10.67 -9.82
N THR A 167 13.98 10.78 -9.86
CA THR A 167 13.30 12.07 -10.10
C THR A 167 13.39 13.00 -8.90
N SER A 168 13.55 12.46 -7.71
CA SER A 168 13.65 13.22 -6.46
C SER A 168 15.03 13.85 -6.24
N ILE A 169 16.05 13.48 -7.03
CA ILE A 169 17.45 13.93 -6.88
C ILE A 169 17.78 15.10 -7.82
N ASN A 170 16.94 15.40 -8.79
CA ASN A 170 17.05 16.52 -9.72
C ASN A 170 16.01 17.60 -9.38
#